data_3401f4d448ab10b8cdf0e4bcd7b01afc
#
_entry.id   3401f4d448ab10b8cdf0e4bcd7b01afc
#
_cell.length_a   1.000
_cell.length_b   1.000
_cell.length_c   1.000
_cell.angle_alpha   90.00
_cell.angle_beta   90.00
_cell.angle_gamma   90.00
#
_symmetry.space_group_name_H-M   'P 1'
#
loop_
_entity.id
_entity.type
_entity.pdbx_description
1 polymer ?
#
loop_
_entity_poly.entity_id
_entity_poly.type
_entity_poly.pdbx_seq_one_letter_code
_entity_poly.pdbx_strand_id
1 'polypeptide(L)'
;VFAVKVLEERAEMASFHGRVAIGILIMQDLLAVIFLTASTGKLPSLWAILAVPGLFLIRPILMRLMDRSGHGELMILCGFLMALVFGAGLFELVGLKADLGALFIGIMLAPHAKASEMAKHLLGFKDFFLIGFFLSIGLSGAPTLETFGVALLMVAVMPFKIALFFVLLTRFRLRARTAVLASLSLANYSEFGLIIAALATANGWIGAEWLTIIAIALSITFVLAAPLNTHADRIYQRFAAALKRFETRTRHPTDAPIDPGDAEIAIFGMGRLGTSAYDAMVERYGEVIIGVDFDHDIVQQHQNAGRNVIFGDPSDPDFWARARPTGKMRLAMLAIPRQTANLVAAQQVRSEGFAGTIAATALFDDEIPDLEQAGVDAAFNFYNEAGLGFANHASELLEKRLLKPHRPLK
;
A
#
# COMPACT_ATOMS: atom_id res chain seq x y z
N VAL A 1 7.03 11.53 0.34
CA VAL A 1 7.46 11.01 -0.99
C VAL A 1 8.48 9.90 -0.84
N PHE A 2 9.65 10.11 -0.21
CA PHE A 2 10.72 9.12 -0.10
C PHE A 2 10.28 7.80 0.58
N ALA A 3 9.59 7.87 1.71
CA ALA A 3 9.13 6.69 2.44
C ALA A 3 8.18 5.82 1.60
N VAL A 4 7.27 6.45 0.84
CA VAL A 4 6.35 5.73 -0.05
C VAL A 4 7.12 5.00 -1.15
N LYS A 5 8.14 5.65 -1.75
CA LYS A 5 8.97 5.03 -2.77
C LYS A 5 9.74 3.81 -2.25
N VAL A 6 10.33 3.90 -1.07
CA VAL A 6 11.02 2.77 -0.44
C VAL A 6 10.07 1.61 -0.14
N LEU A 7 8.86 1.91 0.37
CA LEU A 7 7.85 0.89 0.62
C LEU A 7 7.33 0.25 -0.69
N GLU A 8 7.24 1.03 -1.77
CA GLU A 8 6.86 0.53 -3.09
C GLU A 8 7.94 -0.39 -3.67
N GLU A 9 9.22 0.00 -3.63
CA GLU A 9 10.35 -0.80 -4.09
C GLU A 9 10.48 -2.13 -3.33
N ARG A 10 10.06 -2.15 -2.06
CA ARG A 10 10.06 -3.35 -1.21
C ARG A 10 8.75 -4.15 -1.27
N ALA A 11 7.79 -3.73 -2.06
CA ALA A 11 6.42 -4.28 -2.10
C ALA A 11 5.71 -4.31 -0.72
N GLU A 12 6.09 -3.40 0.19
CA GLU A 12 5.58 -3.33 1.57
C GLU A 12 4.49 -2.26 1.78
N MET A 13 3.99 -1.63 0.71
CA MET A 13 2.93 -0.61 0.83
C MET A 13 1.63 -1.15 1.45
N ALA A 14 1.29 -2.40 1.18
CA ALA A 14 0.13 -3.07 1.74
C ALA A 14 0.37 -3.62 3.15
N SER A 15 1.62 -3.72 3.61
CA SER A 15 1.98 -4.19 4.94
C SER A 15 1.39 -3.29 6.04
N PHE A 16 1.21 -3.83 7.25
CA PHE A 16 0.63 -3.04 8.33
C PHE A 16 1.52 -1.84 8.71
N HIS A 17 2.83 -2.04 8.79
CA HIS A 17 3.76 -0.93 9.05
C HIS A 17 3.78 0.10 7.92
N GLY A 18 3.67 -0.35 6.65
CA GLY A 18 3.57 0.53 5.48
C GLY A 18 2.31 1.39 5.53
N ARG A 19 1.15 0.79 5.79
CA ARG A 19 -0.13 1.52 5.93
C ARG A 19 -0.10 2.52 7.08
N VAL A 20 0.50 2.16 8.22
CA VAL A 20 0.67 3.07 9.36
C VAL A 20 1.57 4.24 8.99
N ALA A 21 2.73 3.98 8.36
CA ALA A 21 3.65 5.03 7.93
C ALA A 21 3.00 5.98 6.91
N ILE A 22 2.36 5.44 5.88
CA ILE A 22 1.64 6.22 4.86
C ILE A 22 0.51 7.04 5.48
N GLY A 23 -0.27 6.45 6.39
CA GLY A 23 -1.33 7.16 7.09
C GLY A 23 -0.81 8.35 7.90
N ILE A 24 0.30 8.19 8.61
CA ILE A 24 0.96 9.28 9.36
C ILE A 24 1.45 10.35 8.40
N LEU A 25 2.07 9.99 7.27
CA LEU A 25 2.54 10.96 6.26
C LEU A 25 1.37 11.77 5.69
N ILE A 26 0.26 11.13 5.32
CA ILE A 26 -0.93 11.81 4.81
C ILE A 26 -1.47 12.80 5.85
N MET A 27 -1.51 12.41 7.12
CA MET A 27 -1.96 13.31 8.19
C MET A 27 -0.99 14.48 8.41
N GLN A 28 0.32 14.25 8.31
CA GLN A 28 1.32 15.33 8.37
C GLN A 28 1.17 16.29 7.20
N ASP A 29 0.96 15.78 5.99
CA ASP A 29 0.75 16.60 4.80
C ASP A 29 -0.53 17.44 4.91
N LEU A 30 -1.62 16.84 5.39
CA LEU A 30 -2.87 17.54 5.64
C LEU A 30 -2.71 18.67 6.67
N LEU A 31 -2.02 18.40 7.78
CA LEU A 31 -1.72 19.41 8.80
C LEU A 31 -0.84 20.53 8.25
N ALA A 32 0.17 20.19 7.42
CA ALA A 32 1.03 21.18 6.77
C ALA A 32 0.22 22.11 5.86
N VAL A 33 -0.69 21.55 5.05
CA VAL A 33 -1.58 22.34 4.15
C VAL A 33 -2.53 23.22 4.96
N ILE A 34 -3.11 22.73 6.05
CA ILE A 34 -3.95 23.53 6.97
C ILE A 34 -3.13 24.68 7.56
N PHE A 35 -1.92 24.40 8.04
CA PHE A 35 -1.02 25.42 8.59
C PHE A 35 -0.67 26.48 7.53
N LEU A 36 -0.29 26.05 6.31
CA LEU A 36 0.01 26.99 5.21
C LEU A 36 -1.19 27.86 4.87
N THR A 37 -2.39 27.31 4.89
CA THR A 37 -3.62 28.08 4.62
C THR A 37 -3.89 29.10 5.71
N ALA A 38 -3.78 28.70 6.98
CA ALA A 38 -3.97 29.60 8.13
C ALA A 38 -2.91 30.70 8.18
N SER A 39 -1.66 30.39 7.82
CA SER A 39 -0.52 31.33 7.88
C SER A 39 -0.57 32.43 6.82
N THR A 40 -1.31 32.26 5.72
CA THR A 40 -1.39 33.27 4.66
C THR A 40 -2.25 34.47 5.02
N GLY A 41 -3.02 34.42 6.11
CA GLY A 41 -3.87 35.53 6.57
C GLY A 41 -4.99 35.97 5.58
N LYS A 42 -5.08 35.30 4.43
CA LYS A 42 -6.14 35.58 3.45
C LYS A 42 -7.41 34.88 3.93
N LEU A 43 -8.41 35.69 4.29
CA LEU A 43 -9.75 35.17 4.55
C LEU A 43 -10.33 34.63 3.24
N PRO A 44 -10.87 33.41 3.24
CA PRO A 44 -11.54 32.86 2.06
C PRO A 44 -12.66 33.81 1.63
N SER A 45 -12.84 34.00 0.33
CA SER A 45 -13.97 34.79 -0.17
C SER A 45 -15.28 34.07 0.16
N LEU A 46 -16.41 34.82 0.21
CA LEU A 46 -17.72 34.19 0.39
C LEU A 46 -18.02 33.13 -0.67
N TRP A 47 -17.42 33.25 -1.85
CA TRP A 47 -17.48 32.26 -2.92
C TRP A 47 -16.81 30.92 -2.57
N ALA A 48 -15.88 30.88 -1.60
CA ALA A 48 -15.26 29.66 -1.13
C ALA A 48 -16.27 28.67 -0.51
N ILE A 49 -17.33 29.21 0.14
CA ILE A 49 -18.42 28.40 0.69
C ILE A 49 -19.19 27.69 -0.42
N LEU A 50 -19.26 28.28 -1.62
CA LEU A 50 -19.95 27.73 -2.78
C LEU A 50 -19.04 26.84 -3.64
N ALA A 51 -17.72 26.96 -3.51
CA ALA A 51 -16.75 26.21 -4.31
C ALA A 51 -16.85 24.70 -4.04
N VAL A 52 -16.92 24.28 -2.78
CA VAL A 52 -17.00 22.86 -2.40
C VAL A 52 -18.31 22.22 -2.87
N PRO A 53 -19.51 22.77 -2.59
CA PRO A 53 -20.76 22.26 -3.17
C PRO A 53 -20.76 22.30 -4.71
N GLY A 54 -20.19 23.35 -5.32
CA GLY A 54 -20.08 23.50 -6.77
C GLY A 54 -19.28 22.38 -7.40
N LEU A 55 -18.18 21.94 -6.77
CA LEU A 55 -17.39 20.80 -7.24
C LEU A 55 -18.18 19.49 -7.16
N PHE A 56 -18.98 19.29 -6.12
CA PHE A 56 -19.87 18.12 -6.07
C PHE A 56 -20.89 18.09 -7.21
N LEU A 57 -21.39 19.26 -7.62
CA LEU A 57 -22.29 19.37 -8.78
C LEU A 57 -21.58 18.99 -10.10
N ILE A 58 -20.30 19.35 -10.23
CA ILE A 58 -19.50 19.07 -11.42
C ILE A 58 -18.98 17.62 -11.42
N ARG A 59 -18.98 16.92 -10.28
CA ARG A 59 -18.49 15.54 -10.13
C ARG A 59 -18.96 14.60 -11.25
N PRO A 60 -20.24 14.51 -11.61
CA PRO A 60 -20.69 13.59 -12.67
C PRO A 60 -20.08 13.93 -14.04
N ILE A 61 -19.76 15.19 -14.29
CA ILE A 61 -19.09 15.62 -15.53
C ILE A 61 -17.63 15.16 -15.52
N LEU A 62 -16.94 15.34 -14.38
CA LEU A 62 -15.55 14.90 -14.20
C LEU A 62 -15.42 13.38 -14.34
N MET A 63 -16.36 12.61 -13.74
CA MET A 63 -16.42 11.16 -13.87
C MET A 63 -16.60 10.74 -15.34
N ARG A 64 -17.54 11.36 -16.07
CA ARG A 64 -17.74 11.06 -17.51
C ARG A 64 -16.52 11.43 -18.36
N LEU A 65 -15.83 12.52 -18.02
CA LEU A 65 -14.60 12.92 -18.71
C LEU A 65 -13.50 11.88 -18.50
N MET A 66 -13.39 11.37 -17.29
CA MET A 66 -12.48 10.30 -16.92
C MET A 66 -12.80 8.98 -17.64
N ASP A 67 -14.09 8.63 -17.79
CA ASP A 67 -14.51 7.47 -18.60
C ASP A 67 -14.08 7.61 -20.07
N ARG A 68 -14.18 8.81 -20.62
CA ARG A 68 -13.87 9.10 -22.03
C ARG A 68 -12.38 9.30 -22.32
N SER A 69 -11.56 9.54 -21.32
CA SER A 69 -10.12 9.77 -21.50
C SER A 69 -9.36 8.53 -22.00
N GLY A 70 -10.00 7.35 -22.05
CA GLY A 70 -9.35 6.12 -22.51
C GLY A 70 -8.23 5.69 -21.57
N HIS A 71 -7.10 5.29 -22.15
CA HIS A 71 -5.86 4.88 -21.46
C HIS A 71 -4.67 5.66 -22.05
N GLY A 72 -3.55 5.71 -21.34
CA GLY A 72 -2.31 6.31 -21.82
C GLY A 72 -2.28 7.84 -21.73
N GLU A 73 -1.83 8.52 -22.78
CA GLU A 73 -1.51 9.96 -22.78
C GLU A 73 -2.72 10.86 -22.46
N LEU A 74 -3.89 10.54 -23.02
CA LEU A 74 -5.12 11.30 -22.74
C LEU A 74 -5.56 11.22 -21.29
N MET A 75 -5.30 10.10 -20.61
CA MET A 75 -5.57 9.94 -19.19
C MET A 75 -4.66 10.84 -18.34
N ILE A 76 -3.37 10.96 -18.74
CA ILE A 76 -2.42 11.87 -18.08
C ILE A 76 -2.88 13.32 -18.23
N LEU A 77 -3.20 13.75 -19.45
CA LEU A 77 -3.71 15.10 -19.69
C LEU A 77 -5.01 15.38 -18.95
N CYS A 78 -5.91 14.41 -18.88
CA CYS A 78 -7.14 14.49 -18.11
C CYS A 78 -6.83 14.67 -16.61
N GLY A 79 -5.87 13.92 -16.08
CA GLY A 79 -5.42 14.05 -14.70
C GLY A 79 -4.85 15.43 -14.37
N PHE A 80 -3.99 15.96 -15.24
CA PHE A 80 -3.48 17.34 -15.09
C PHE A 80 -4.59 18.39 -15.19
N LEU A 81 -5.50 18.26 -16.14
CA LEU A 81 -6.65 19.15 -16.26
C LEU A 81 -7.48 19.15 -14.98
N MET A 82 -7.77 17.97 -14.42
CA MET A 82 -8.55 17.83 -13.21
C MET A 82 -7.83 18.41 -11.98
N ALA A 83 -6.53 18.10 -11.82
CA ALA A 83 -5.76 18.58 -10.68
C ALA A 83 -5.47 20.08 -10.74
N LEU A 84 -4.99 20.57 -11.91
CA LEU A 84 -4.50 21.94 -12.02
C LEU A 84 -5.61 22.94 -12.32
N VAL A 85 -6.55 22.63 -13.23
CA VAL A 85 -7.61 23.58 -13.63
C VAL A 85 -8.81 23.48 -12.69
N PHE A 86 -9.40 22.30 -12.54
CA PHE A 86 -10.59 22.12 -11.71
C PHE A 86 -10.26 22.05 -10.20
N GLY A 87 -9.07 21.58 -9.83
CA GLY A 87 -8.62 21.59 -8.44
C GLY A 87 -7.96 22.90 -8.07
N ALA A 88 -6.71 23.07 -8.44
CA ALA A 88 -5.88 24.20 -8.05
C ALA A 88 -6.47 25.54 -8.52
N GLY A 89 -6.80 25.66 -9.80
CA GLY A 89 -7.26 26.91 -10.39
C GLY A 89 -8.59 27.41 -9.83
N LEU A 90 -9.59 26.55 -9.66
CA LEU A 90 -10.87 26.95 -9.06
C LEU A 90 -10.71 27.40 -7.60
N PHE A 91 -9.87 26.71 -6.82
CA PHE A 91 -9.64 27.10 -5.42
C PHE A 91 -8.91 28.44 -5.33
N GLU A 92 -7.92 28.66 -6.19
CA GLU A 92 -7.19 29.92 -6.24
C GLU A 92 -8.11 31.10 -6.61
N LEU A 93 -9.02 30.91 -7.57
CA LEU A 93 -10.02 31.92 -7.95
C LEU A 93 -10.93 32.36 -6.82
N VAL A 94 -11.25 31.45 -5.87
CA VAL A 94 -12.08 31.76 -4.71
C VAL A 94 -11.25 32.14 -3.47
N GLY A 95 -9.94 32.31 -3.61
CA GLY A 95 -9.04 32.72 -2.53
C GLY A 95 -8.65 31.61 -1.58
N LEU A 96 -8.88 30.34 -1.97
CA LEU A 96 -8.39 29.16 -1.27
C LEU A 96 -7.02 28.72 -1.83
N LYS A 97 -6.31 27.87 -1.08
CA LYS A 97 -5.03 27.31 -1.54
C LYS A 97 -5.24 26.31 -2.68
N ALA A 98 -4.45 26.45 -3.72
CA ALA A 98 -4.43 25.57 -4.89
C ALA A 98 -4.27 24.08 -4.51
N ASP A 99 -3.39 23.78 -3.56
CA ASP A 99 -3.08 22.42 -3.08
C ASP A 99 -4.31 21.73 -2.49
N LEU A 100 -5.13 22.48 -1.73
CA LEU A 100 -6.40 21.97 -1.19
C LEU A 100 -7.37 21.58 -2.31
N GLY A 101 -7.42 22.37 -3.39
CA GLY A 101 -8.28 22.09 -4.53
C GLY A 101 -7.89 20.81 -5.26
N ALA A 102 -6.61 20.63 -5.51
CA ALA A 102 -6.10 19.42 -6.13
C ALA A 102 -6.35 18.17 -5.26
N LEU A 103 -6.11 18.28 -3.95
CA LEU A 103 -6.39 17.21 -2.99
C LEU A 103 -7.88 16.85 -2.96
N PHE A 104 -8.77 17.88 -2.93
CA PHE A 104 -10.22 17.68 -2.90
C PHE A 104 -10.71 16.96 -4.16
N ILE A 105 -10.23 17.35 -5.34
CA ILE A 105 -10.53 16.66 -6.60
C ILE A 105 -10.06 15.21 -6.55
N GLY A 106 -8.85 14.96 -6.05
CA GLY A 106 -8.32 13.61 -5.89
C GLY A 106 -9.20 12.71 -5.03
N ILE A 107 -9.63 13.20 -3.86
CA ILE A 107 -10.54 12.48 -2.96
C ILE A 107 -11.90 12.23 -3.65
N MET A 108 -12.44 13.21 -4.35
CA MET A 108 -13.72 13.09 -5.03
C MET A 108 -13.71 12.07 -6.17
N LEU A 109 -12.56 11.91 -6.86
CA LEU A 109 -12.37 10.96 -7.96
C LEU A 109 -11.90 9.59 -7.48
N ALA A 110 -11.41 9.44 -6.26
CA ALA A 110 -10.85 8.20 -5.71
C ALA A 110 -11.75 6.95 -5.88
N PRO A 111 -13.10 7.03 -5.77
CA PRO A 111 -13.96 5.87 -5.97
C PRO A 111 -14.08 5.39 -7.42
N HIS A 112 -13.52 6.12 -8.41
CA HIS A 112 -13.62 5.75 -9.82
C HIS A 112 -12.67 4.61 -10.18
N ALA A 113 -13.12 3.65 -11.00
CA ALA A 113 -12.31 2.47 -11.39
C ALA A 113 -10.95 2.81 -12.01
N LYS A 114 -10.85 3.92 -12.78
CA LYS A 114 -9.62 4.38 -13.41
C LYS A 114 -8.77 5.31 -12.53
N ALA A 115 -9.22 5.64 -11.32
CA ALA A 115 -8.50 6.59 -10.46
C ALA A 115 -7.10 6.11 -10.08
N SER A 116 -6.96 4.83 -9.79
CA SER A 116 -5.67 4.22 -9.46
C SER A 116 -4.68 4.25 -10.63
N GLU A 117 -5.15 3.98 -11.85
CA GLU A 117 -4.32 4.05 -13.06
C GLU A 117 -3.87 5.49 -13.34
N MET A 118 -4.80 6.45 -13.30
CA MET A 118 -4.50 7.87 -13.45
C MET A 118 -3.49 8.36 -12.40
N ALA A 119 -3.69 8.00 -11.12
CA ALA A 119 -2.77 8.34 -10.04
C ALA A 119 -1.37 7.78 -10.28
N LYS A 120 -1.25 6.52 -10.73
CA LYS A 120 0.03 5.90 -11.06
C LYS A 120 0.79 6.66 -12.15
N HIS A 121 0.10 7.08 -13.20
CA HIS A 121 0.71 7.89 -14.27
C HIS A 121 1.14 9.29 -13.78
N LEU A 122 0.31 9.97 -12.98
CA LEU A 122 0.64 11.28 -12.42
C LEU A 122 1.81 11.23 -11.42
N LEU A 123 1.92 10.14 -10.66
CA LEU A 123 3.03 9.92 -9.72
C LEU A 123 4.40 9.88 -10.43
N GLY A 124 4.45 9.42 -11.69
CA GLY A 124 5.67 9.47 -12.48
C GLY A 124 6.19 10.89 -12.73
N PHE A 125 5.31 11.88 -12.84
CA PHE A 125 5.70 13.29 -13.02
C PHE A 125 6.14 13.95 -11.70
N LYS A 126 5.70 13.44 -10.56
CA LYS A 126 6.07 13.95 -9.24
C LYS A 126 7.58 14.04 -9.07
N ASP A 127 8.30 12.98 -9.45
CA ASP A 127 9.76 12.92 -9.28
C ASP A 127 10.46 13.99 -10.13
N PHE A 128 9.96 14.28 -11.33
CA PHE A 128 10.46 15.34 -12.19
C PHE A 128 10.28 16.73 -11.54
N PHE A 129 9.09 17.03 -11.05
CA PHE A 129 8.82 18.30 -10.36
C PHE A 129 9.60 18.42 -9.06
N LEU A 130 9.78 17.33 -8.33
CA LEU A 130 10.55 17.30 -7.09
C LEU A 130 12.03 17.62 -7.35
N ILE A 131 12.62 17.04 -8.39
CA ILE A 131 14.01 17.36 -8.79
C ILE A 131 14.13 18.85 -9.15
N GLY A 132 13.21 19.39 -9.95
CA GLY A 132 13.18 20.80 -10.32
C GLY A 132 13.07 21.72 -9.11
N PHE A 133 12.23 21.37 -8.15
CA PHE A 133 12.06 22.10 -6.89
C PHE A 133 13.34 22.12 -6.04
N PHE A 134 13.95 20.95 -5.82
CA PHE A 134 15.22 20.87 -5.06
C PHE A 134 16.35 21.60 -5.76
N LEU A 135 16.43 21.51 -7.09
CA LEU A 135 17.42 22.22 -7.86
C LEU A 135 17.26 23.75 -7.74
N SER A 136 16.02 24.23 -7.83
CA SER A 136 15.68 25.64 -7.66
C SER A 136 16.14 26.17 -6.28
N ILE A 137 15.91 25.40 -5.21
CA ILE A 137 16.36 25.78 -3.87
C ILE A 137 17.88 25.69 -3.74
N GLY A 138 18.49 24.65 -4.30
CA GLY A 138 19.96 24.52 -4.29
C GLY A 138 20.67 25.67 -5.01
N LEU A 139 20.05 26.25 -6.02
CA LEU A 139 20.55 27.40 -6.75
C LEU A 139 20.28 28.75 -6.04
N SER A 140 19.38 28.79 -5.06
CA SER A 140 18.98 30.03 -4.36
C SER A 140 20.00 30.52 -3.33
N GLY A 141 20.95 29.68 -2.89
CA GLY A 141 21.94 30.04 -1.89
C GLY A 141 23.15 29.11 -1.88
N ALA A 142 24.35 29.66 -1.83
CA ALA A 142 25.57 28.89 -1.66
C ALA A 142 25.68 28.40 -0.19
N PRO A 143 25.91 27.10 0.05
CA PRO A 143 26.12 26.60 1.40
C PRO A 143 27.41 27.13 1.98
N THR A 144 27.35 27.69 3.18
CA THR A 144 28.52 28.09 3.98
C THR A 144 28.87 26.98 4.97
N LEU A 145 30.10 27.03 5.54
CA LEU A 145 30.50 26.07 6.56
C LEU A 145 29.59 26.13 7.80
N GLU A 146 29.09 27.31 8.13
CA GLU A 146 28.17 27.54 9.25
C GLU A 146 26.80 26.90 8.96
N THR A 147 26.18 27.16 7.79
CA THR A 147 24.90 26.58 7.42
C THR A 147 24.98 25.05 7.33
N PHE A 148 26.10 24.52 6.85
CA PHE A 148 26.33 23.06 6.82
C PHE A 148 26.45 22.48 8.23
N GLY A 149 27.17 23.16 9.15
CA GLY A 149 27.29 22.73 10.54
C GLY A 149 25.95 22.68 11.27
N VAL A 150 25.08 23.68 11.08
CA VAL A 150 23.73 23.70 11.65
C VAL A 150 22.85 22.60 11.02
N ALA A 151 22.96 22.36 9.72
CA ALA A 151 22.25 21.28 9.06
C ALA A 151 22.66 19.91 9.63
N LEU A 152 23.95 19.66 9.87
CA LEU A 152 24.41 18.43 10.53
C LEU A 152 23.87 18.28 11.95
N LEU A 153 23.75 19.38 12.70
CA LEU A 153 23.14 19.35 14.03
C LEU A 153 21.65 18.94 13.93
N MET A 154 20.90 19.44 12.94
CA MET A 154 19.54 19.00 12.69
C MET A 154 19.50 17.51 12.34
N VAL A 155 20.39 17.02 11.48
CA VAL A 155 20.47 15.60 11.14
C VAL A 155 20.77 14.75 12.39
N ALA A 156 21.60 15.23 13.32
CA ALA A 156 21.91 14.54 14.56
C ALA A 156 20.67 14.33 15.49
N VAL A 157 19.59 15.10 15.29
CA VAL A 157 18.31 14.91 15.99
C VAL A 157 17.49 13.76 15.39
N MET A 158 17.80 13.29 14.17
CA MET A 158 17.04 12.21 13.49
C MET A 158 16.90 10.92 14.32
N PRO A 159 17.94 10.39 15.00
CA PRO A 159 17.79 9.21 15.86
C PRO A 159 16.80 9.42 17.01
N PHE A 160 16.76 10.63 17.58
CA PHE A 160 15.77 10.97 18.61
C PHE A 160 14.35 10.96 18.04
N LYS A 161 14.14 11.50 16.84
CA LYS A 161 12.85 11.44 16.13
C LYS A 161 12.40 9.99 15.91
N ILE A 162 13.30 9.11 15.44
CA ILE A 162 13.03 7.69 15.23
C ILE A 162 12.62 7.03 16.56
N ALA A 163 13.37 7.28 17.63
CA ALA A 163 13.07 6.75 18.97
C ALA A 163 11.72 7.23 19.48
N LEU A 164 11.38 8.50 19.26
CA LEU A 164 10.09 9.06 19.65
C LEU A 164 8.92 8.39 18.92
N PHE A 165 9.02 8.22 17.59
CA PHE A 165 8.02 7.48 16.83
C PHE A 165 7.89 6.04 17.31
N PHE A 166 9.02 5.36 17.54
CA PHE A 166 9.01 3.99 18.06
C PHE A 166 8.27 3.89 19.40
N VAL A 167 8.59 4.75 20.36
CA VAL A 167 7.91 4.78 21.66
C VAL A 167 6.43 5.09 21.49
N LEU A 168 6.07 6.07 20.66
CA LEU A 168 4.69 6.43 20.41
C LEU A 168 3.91 5.26 19.80
N LEU A 169 4.43 4.62 18.77
CA LEU A 169 3.76 3.52 18.08
C LEU A 169 3.59 2.29 18.98
N THR A 170 4.60 1.98 19.82
CA THR A 170 4.46 0.90 20.82
C THR A 170 3.41 1.23 21.87
N ARG A 171 3.22 2.51 22.24
CA ARG A 171 2.12 2.96 23.13
C ARG A 171 0.75 2.84 22.46
N PHE A 172 0.65 2.94 21.15
CA PHE A 172 -0.53 2.62 20.35
C PHE A 172 -0.70 1.11 20.10
N ARG A 173 -0.03 0.26 20.89
CA ARG A 173 -0.16 -1.20 20.94
C ARG A 173 0.39 -1.92 19.71
N LEU A 174 1.25 -1.28 18.92
CA LEU A 174 1.93 -1.94 17.82
C LEU A 174 3.08 -2.80 18.36
N ARG A 175 3.38 -3.90 17.64
CA ARG A 175 4.56 -4.72 17.94
C ARG A 175 5.84 -3.93 17.69
N ALA A 176 6.90 -4.31 18.40
CA ALA A 176 8.20 -3.66 18.27
C ALA A 176 8.72 -3.69 16.82
N ARG A 177 8.49 -4.80 16.07
CA ARG A 177 8.88 -4.88 14.66
C ARG A 177 8.15 -3.85 13.82
N THR A 178 6.83 -3.84 13.87
CA THR A 178 5.98 -2.88 13.16
C THR A 178 6.34 -1.43 13.51
N ALA A 179 6.55 -1.16 14.81
CA ALA A 179 6.93 0.17 15.29
C ALA A 179 8.31 0.61 14.77
N VAL A 180 9.32 -0.27 14.75
CA VAL A 180 10.66 0.02 14.22
C VAL A 180 10.61 0.29 12.71
N LEU A 181 9.98 -0.61 11.93
CA LEU A 181 9.88 -0.45 10.48
C LEU A 181 9.16 0.85 10.10
N ALA A 182 8.01 1.12 10.73
CA ALA A 182 7.28 2.37 10.50
C ALA A 182 8.12 3.61 10.92
N SER A 183 8.81 3.56 12.07
CA SER A 183 9.63 4.67 12.53
C SER A 183 10.82 4.96 11.64
N LEU A 184 11.45 3.93 11.07
CA LEU A 184 12.54 4.08 10.10
C LEU A 184 12.02 4.63 8.77
N SER A 185 10.83 4.21 8.32
CA SER A 185 10.19 4.79 7.14
C SER A 185 9.85 6.28 7.32
N LEU A 186 9.58 6.70 8.56
CA LEU A 186 9.30 8.12 8.92
C LEU A 186 10.57 8.90 9.33
N ALA A 187 11.76 8.32 9.17
CA ALA A 187 13.01 8.90 9.69
C ALA A 187 13.37 10.22 9.02
N ASN A 188 13.23 10.33 7.70
CA ASN A 188 13.58 11.52 6.94
C ASN A 188 12.75 12.75 7.31
N TYR A 189 13.26 13.93 7.03
CA TYR A 189 12.50 15.15 7.12
C TYR A 189 11.52 15.26 5.94
N SER A 190 10.43 16.03 6.12
CA SER A 190 9.40 16.20 5.08
C SER A 190 9.74 17.35 4.15
N GLU A 191 9.48 17.19 2.86
CA GLU A 191 9.53 18.27 1.87
C GLU A 191 8.57 19.43 2.20
N PHE A 192 7.47 19.16 2.88
CA PHE A 192 6.57 20.23 3.37
C PHE A 192 7.26 21.15 4.38
N GLY A 193 8.22 20.63 5.16
CA GLY A 193 9.06 21.47 6.03
C GLY A 193 9.82 22.54 5.25
N LEU A 194 10.29 22.23 4.06
CA LEU A 194 10.96 23.17 3.18
C LEU A 194 10.00 24.21 2.57
N ILE A 195 8.78 23.80 2.21
CA ILE A 195 7.73 24.71 1.72
C ILE A 195 7.33 25.68 2.82
N ILE A 196 7.16 25.20 4.05
CA ILE A 196 6.87 26.03 5.23
C ILE A 196 8.03 27.01 5.49
N ALA A 197 9.27 26.55 5.40
CA ALA A 197 10.46 27.41 5.55
C ALA A 197 10.54 28.50 4.47
N ALA A 198 10.22 28.16 3.22
CA ALA A 198 10.16 29.14 2.13
C ALA A 198 9.10 30.21 2.41
N LEU A 199 7.91 29.83 2.90
CA LEU A 199 6.88 30.76 3.29
C LEU A 199 7.32 31.63 4.48
N ALA A 200 7.93 31.03 5.49
CA ALA A 200 8.41 31.74 6.67
C ALA A 200 9.50 32.76 6.32
N THR A 201 10.40 32.42 5.40
CA THR A 201 11.41 33.34 4.85
C THR A 201 10.74 34.48 4.06
N ALA A 202 9.77 34.17 3.21
CA ALA A 202 9.05 35.19 2.43
C ALA A 202 8.28 36.18 3.32
N ASN A 203 7.81 35.73 4.49
CA ASN A 203 7.14 36.58 5.48
C ASN A 203 8.10 37.26 6.46
N GLY A 204 9.41 37.02 6.34
CA GLY A 204 10.41 37.59 7.24
C GLY A 204 10.42 37.00 8.65
N TRP A 205 9.82 35.85 8.88
CA TRP A 205 9.78 35.17 10.19
C TRP A 205 11.10 34.48 10.52
N ILE A 206 11.81 34.01 9.50
CA ILE A 206 13.14 33.41 9.60
C ILE A 206 14.06 34.00 8.52
N GLY A 207 15.38 33.97 8.76
CA GLY A 207 16.38 34.40 7.77
C GLY A 207 16.45 33.48 6.56
N ALA A 208 16.92 33.97 5.43
CA ALA A 208 17.02 33.22 4.19
C ALA A 208 17.99 32.01 4.29
N GLU A 209 18.97 32.07 5.19
CA GLU A 209 19.92 30.99 5.47
C GLU A 209 19.24 29.71 5.96
N TRP A 210 18.09 29.83 6.66
CA TRP A 210 17.32 28.66 7.14
C TRP A 210 16.78 27.79 6.02
N LEU A 211 16.44 28.38 4.88
CA LEU A 211 15.99 27.62 3.72
C LEU A 211 17.10 26.67 3.22
N THR A 212 18.33 27.21 3.14
CA THR A 212 19.51 26.41 2.75
C THR A 212 19.84 25.36 3.80
N ILE A 213 19.78 25.69 5.09
CA ILE A 213 20.01 24.74 6.20
C ILE A 213 19.03 23.55 6.13
N ILE A 214 17.74 23.85 6.00
CA ILE A 214 16.67 22.82 5.95
C ILE A 214 16.81 21.98 4.68
N ALA A 215 17.16 22.57 3.54
CA ALA A 215 17.37 21.84 2.29
C ALA A 215 18.54 20.85 2.39
N ILE A 216 19.65 21.27 2.99
CA ILE A 216 20.83 20.41 3.23
C ILE A 216 20.44 19.28 4.20
N ALA A 217 19.81 19.60 5.34
CA ALA A 217 19.39 18.62 6.33
C ALA A 217 18.44 17.59 5.73
N LEU A 218 17.45 18.03 4.93
CA LEU A 218 16.52 17.17 4.22
C LEU A 218 17.23 16.21 3.27
N SER A 219 18.15 16.74 2.45
CA SER A 219 18.92 15.94 1.49
C SER A 219 19.76 14.87 2.18
N ILE A 220 20.46 15.25 3.27
CA ILE A 220 21.26 14.30 4.04
C ILE A 220 20.36 13.23 4.69
N THR A 221 19.20 13.62 5.24
CA THR A 221 18.28 12.63 5.84
C THR A 221 17.72 11.65 4.80
N PHE A 222 17.50 12.05 3.55
CA PHE A 222 17.11 11.12 2.48
C PHE A 222 18.22 10.10 2.19
N VAL A 223 19.48 10.57 2.07
CA VAL A 223 20.63 9.69 1.85
C VAL A 223 20.82 8.70 3.01
N LEU A 224 20.61 9.13 4.25
CA LEU A 224 20.72 8.27 5.43
C LEU A 224 19.51 7.33 5.59
N ALA A 225 18.32 7.78 5.25
CA ALA A 225 17.10 6.97 5.38
C ALA A 225 17.09 5.78 4.41
N ALA A 226 17.70 5.87 3.23
CA ALA A 226 17.75 4.77 2.27
C ALA A 226 18.39 3.49 2.85
N PRO A 227 19.65 3.50 3.33
CA PRO A 227 20.25 2.31 3.92
C PRO A 227 19.57 1.87 5.24
N LEU A 228 19.06 2.82 6.05
CA LEU A 228 18.32 2.48 7.26
C LEU A 228 17.07 1.67 6.96
N ASN A 229 16.31 2.04 5.95
CA ASN A 229 15.13 1.30 5.53
C ASN A 229 15.51 -0.03 4.89
N THR A 230 16.52 -0.07 4.01
CA THR A 230 16.98 -1.31 3.38
C THR A 230 17.41 -2.35 4.41
N HIS A 231 17.99 -1.94 5.54
CA HIS A 231 18.45 -2.84 6.59
C HIS A 231 17.53 -2.88 7.81
N ALA A 232 16.30 -2.36 7.71
CA ALA A 232 15.39 -2.22 8.84
C ALA A 232 15.11 -3.54 9.58
N ASP A 233 14.89 -4.63 8.84
CA ASP A 233 14.69 -5.96 9.43
C ASP A 233 15.94 -6.47 10.16
N ARG A 234 17.13 -6.26 9.61
CA ARG A 234 18.40 -6.64 10.28
C ARG A 234 18.61 -5.83 11.55
N ILE A 235 18.29 -4.53 11.51
CA ILE A 235 18.34 -3.65 12.69
C ILE A 235 17.39 -4.17 13.76
N TYR A 236 16.14 -4.48 13.38
CA TYR A 236 15.18 -5.04 14.31
C TYR A 236 15.67 -6.37 14.91
N GLN A 237 16.10 -7.32 14.09
CA GLN A 237 16.59 -8.64 14.57
C GLN A 237 17.73 -8.49 15.57
N ARG A 238 18.69 -7.60 15.31
CA ARG A 238 19.82 -7.36 16.21
C ARG A 238 19.43 -6.83 17.58
N PHE A 239 18.40 -6.00 17.65
CA PHE A 239 17.95 -5.35 18.87
C PHE A 239 16.61 -5.88 19.40
N ALA A 240 16.06 -6.95 18.82
CA ALA A 240 14.72 -7.46 19.10
C ALA A 240 14.45 -7.71 20.58
N ALA A 241 15.42 -8.29 21.30
CA ALA A 241 15.28 -8.58 22.74
C ALA A 241 15.10 -7.31 23.60
N ALA A 242 15.77 -6.22 23.25
CA ALA A 242 15.63 -4.95 23.94
C ALA A 242 14.34 -4.23 23.53
N LEU A 243 14.04 -4.21 22.23
CA LEU A 243 12.89 -3.51 21.66
C LEU A 243 11.56 -4.12 22.09
N LYS A 244 11.46 -5.44 22.20
CA LYS A 244 10.26 -6.14 22.69
C LYS A 244 9.86 -5.76 24.11
N ARG A 245 10.77 -5.22 24.94
CA ARG A 245 10.45 -4.75 26.30
C ARG A 245 9.52 -3.55 26.31
N PHE A 246 9.46 -2.80 25.20
CA PHE A 246 8.57 -1.65 25.05
C PHE A 246 7.17 -2.03 24.57
N GLU A 247 6.95 -3.30 24.16
CA GLU A 247 5.63 -3.77 23.73
C GLU A 247 4.63 -3.75 24.90
N THR A 248 3.41 -3.32 24.61
CA THR A 248 2.30 -3.40 25.56
C THR A 248 1.74 -4.82 25.63
N ARG A 249 1.17 -5.21 26.77
CA ARG A 249 0.55 -6.54 26.95
C ARG A 249 -0.62 -6.76 26.00
N THR A 250 -1.40 -5.72 25.72
CA THR A 250 -2.49 -5.75 24.73
C THR A 250 -1.96 -5.23 23.40
N ARG A 251 -2.20 -5.96 22.32
CA ARG A 251 -1.77 -5.59 20.97
C ARG A 251 -2.94 -5.06 20.13
N HIS A 252 -2.62 -4.29 19.11
CA HIS A 252 -3.61 -3.90 18.13
C HIS A 252 -4.13 -5.16 17.41
N PRO A 253 -5.44 -5.31 17.15
CA PRO A 253 -5.99 -6.53 16.54
C PRO A 253 -5.30 -6.91 15.23
N THR A 254 -5.03 -5.93 14.36
CA THR A 254 -4.36 -6.13 13.07
C THR A 254 -2.88 -6.52 13.22
N ASP A 255 -2.26 -6.28 14.38
CA ASP A 255 -0.85 -6.60 14.67
C ASP A 255 -0.71 -7.73 15.70
N ALA A 256 -1.79 -8.42 16.01
CA ALA A 256 -1.78 -9.57 16.90
C ALA A 256 -1.12 -10.79 16.23
N PRO A 257 -0.50 -11.70 17.00
CA PRO A 257 -0.03 -12.97 16.46
C PRO A 257 -1.21 -13.71 15.81
N ILE A 258 -0.93 -14.35 14.72
CA ILE A 258 -1.86 -15.21 14.02
C ILE A 258 -1.61 -16.64 14.53
N ASP A 259 -2.63 -17.28 15.04
CA ASP A 259 -2.58 -18.69 15.41
C ASP A 259 -3.31 -19.49 14.31
N PRO A 260 -2.56 -20.24 13.48
CA PRO A 260 -3.17 -21.07 12.46
C PRO A 260 -3.81 -22.35 13.05
N GLY A 261 -3.73 -22.55 14.37
CA GLY A 261 -4.25 -23.75 15.04
C GLY A 261 -3.57 -25.03 14.53
N ASP A 262 -4.39 -26.06 14.29
CA ASP A 262 -3.94 -27.35 13.76
C ASP A 262 -3.97 -27.44 12.22
N ALA A 263 -4.00 -26.29 11.52
CA ALA A 263 -4.07 -26.28 10.08
C ALA A 263 -2.83 -26.88 9.42
N GLU A 264 -3.07 -27.84 8.50
CA GLU A 264 -2.04 -28.45 7.65
C GLU A 264 -2.06 -27.88 6.23
N ILE A 265 -3.17 -27.25 5.84
CA ILE A 265 -3.42 -26.70 4.50
C ILE A 265 -3.86 -25.25 4.64
N ALA A 266 -3.15 -24.35 3.96
CA ALA A 266 -3.53 -22.94 3.86
C ALA A 266 -3.95 -22.60 2.42
N ILE A 267 -5.07 -21.87 2.28
CA ILE A 267 -5.56 -21.37 1.00
C ILE A 267 -5.54 -19.85 1.04
N PHE A 268 -4.74 -19.25 0.19
CA PHE A 268 -4.54 -17.81 0.08
C PHE A 268 -5.36 -17.24 -1.08
N GLY A 269 -6.25 -16.29 -0.76
CA GLY A 269 -7.23 -15.74 -1.68
C GLY A 269 -8.56 -16.50 -1.60
N MET A 270 -9.48 -15.99 -0.78
CA MET A 270 -10.81 -16.60 -0.52
C MET A 270 -11.91 -16.03 -1.43
N GLY A 271 -11.55 -15.64 -2.65
CA GLY A 271 -12.49 -15.33 -3.72
C GLY A 271 -13.22 -16.59 -4.22
N ARG A 272 -13.86 -16.51 -5.38
CA ARG A 272 -14.65 -17.64 -5.93
C ARG A 272 -13.86 -18.94 -6.03
N LEU A 273 -12.65 -18.88 -6.57
CA LEU A 273 -11.79 -20.04 -6.74
C LEU A 273 -11.33 -20.62 -5.40
N GLY A 274 -10.79 -19.75 -4.53
CA GLY A 274 -10.32 -20.16 -3.23
C GLY A 274 -11.42 -20.73 -2.34
N THR A 275 -12.63 -20.18 -2.42
CA THR A 275 -13.80 -20.73 -1.71
C THR A 275 -14.13 -22.15 -2.18
N SER A 276 -14.17 -22.36 -3.50
CA SER A 276 -14.45 -23.70 -4.05
C SER A 276 -13.35 -24.70 -3.69
N ALA A 277 -12.08 -24.25 -3.72
CA ALA A 277 -10.96 -25.07 -3.28
C ALA A 277 -11.03 -25.39 -1.78
N TYR A 278 -11.39 -24.39 -0.94
CA TYR A 278 -11.56 -24.57 0.49
C TYR A 278 -12.61 -25.62 0.81
N ASP A 279 -13.81 -25.49 0.22
CA ASP A 279 -14.92 -26.41 0.46
C ASP A 279 -14.57 -27.85 0.01
N ALA A 280 -13.93 -28.03 -1.15
CA ALA A 280 -13.46 -29.32 -1.65
C ALA A 280 -12.37 -29.95 -0.75
N MET A 281 -11.46 -29.11 -0.22
CA MET A 281 -10.40 -29.59 0.68
C MET A 281 -10.95 -29.95 2.06
N VAL A 282 -11.93 -29.21 2.58
CA VAL A 282 -12.61 -29.54 3.84
C VAL A 282 -13.35 -30.87 3.70
N GLU A 283 -14.06 -31.11 2.59
CA GLU A 283 -14.74 -32.37 2.33
C GLU A 283 -13.76 -33.56 2.31
N ARG A 284 -12.53 -33.35 1.85
CA ARG A 284 -11.54 -34.41 1.66
C ARG A 284 -10.64 -34.65 2.89
N TYR A 285 -10.27 -33.58 3.61
CA TYR A 285 -9.26 -33.62 4.68
C TYR A 285 -9.80 -33.19 6.05
N GLY A 286 -11.05 -32.70 6.13
CA GLY A 286 -11.66 -32.23 7.37
C GLY A 286 -11.22 -30.81 7.77
N GLU A 287 -11.30 -30.50 9.05
CA GLU A 287 -11.12 -29.15 9.59
C GLU A 287 -9.62 -28.71 9.75
N VAL A 288 -8.70 -29.34 9.04
CA VAL A 288 -7.27 -28.99 9.05
C VAL A 288 -6.93 -27.89 8.03
N ILE A 289 -7.92 -27.14 7.57
CA ILE A 289 -7.79 -26.13 6.52
C ILE A 289 -8.00 -24.74 7.09
N ILE A 290 -7.16 -23.82 6.65
CA ILE A 290 -7.31 -22.40 6.94
C ILE A 290 -7.34 -21.59 5.64
N GLY A 291 -8.32 -20.71 5.51
CA GLY A 291 -8.38 -19.72 4.46
C GLY A 291 -7.71 -18.42 4.92
N VAL A 292 -7.08 -17.72 4.00
CA VAL A 292 -6.45 -16.41 4.25
C VAL A 292 -6.87 -15.45 3.16
N ASP A 293 -7.39 -14.28 3.53
CA ASP A 293 -7.69 -13.21 2.58
C ASP A 293 -7.31 -11.85 3.15
N PHE A 294 -6.96 -10.92 2.28
CA PHE A 294 -6.57 -9.56 2.65
C PHE A 294 -7.77 -8.60 2.75
N ASP A 295 -8.95 -9.02 2.30
CA ASP A 295 -10.18 -8.25 2.35
C ASP A 295 -10.99 -8.60 3.61
N HIS A 296 -11.17 -7.62 4.48
CA HIS A 296 -11.92 -7.79 5.72
C HIS A 296 -13.38 -8.23 5.51
N ASP A 297 -14.02 -7.73 4.46
CA ASP A 297 -15.43 -8.04 4.18
C ASP A 297 -15.56 -9.50 3.73
N ILE A 298 -14.62 -9.98 2.89
CA ILE A 298 -14.54 -11.38 2.48
C ILE A 298 -14.30 -12.28 3.69
N VAL A 299 -13.32 -11.94 4.54
CA VAL A 299 -13.02 -12.69 5.76
C VAL A 299 -14.26 -12.79 6.66
N GLN A 300 -14.93 -11.68 6.92
CA GLN A 300 -16.11 -11.63 7.76
C GLN A 300 -17.27 -12.47 7.18
N GLN A 301 -17.47 -12.41 5.85
CA GLN A 301 -18.47 -13.22 5.16
C GLN A 301 -18.21 -14.72 5.34
N HIS A 302 -16.96 -15.16 5.17
CA HIS A 302 -16.59 -16.55 5.35
C HIS A 302 -16.71 -17.03 6.80
N GLN A 303 -16.28 -16.21 7.75
CA GLN A 303 -16.45 -16.50 9.18
C GLN A 303 -17.92 -16.63 9.57
N ASN A 304 -18.79 -15.76 9.06
CA ASN A 304 -20.22 -15.84 9.26
C ASN A 304 -20.83 -17.11 8.62
N ALA A 305 -20.20 -17.63 7.57
CA ALA A 305 -20.57 -18.91 6.95
C ALA A 305 -19.95 -20.14 7.64
N GLY A 306 -19.27 -19.96 8.78
CA GLY A 306 -18.67 -21.04 9.56
C GLY A 306 -17.34 -21.57 9.03
N ARG A 307 -16.70 -20.89 8.06
CA ARG A 307 -15.39 -21.28 7.55
C ARG A 307 -14.26 -20.71 8.42
N ASN A 308 -13.20 -21.47 8.60
CA ASN A 308 -11.99 -21.03 9.29
C ASN A 308 -11.15 -20.14 8.37
N VAL A 309 -11.45 -18.84 8.34
CA VAL A 309 -10.77 -17.86 7.49
C VAL A 309 -10.23 -16.72 8.35
N ILE A 310 -9.00 -16.34 8.10
CA ILE A 310 -8.31 -15.27 8.80
C ILE A 310 -7.91 -14.14 7.84
N PHE A 311 -7.74 -12.94 8.41
CA PHE A 311 -7.22 -11.80 7.68
C PHE A 311 -5.70 -11.90 7.53
N GLY A 312 -5.21 -11.78 6.30
CA GLY A 312 -3.78 -11.76 6.00
C GLY A 312 -3.49 -11.58 4.52
N ASP A 313 -2.27 -11.15 4.23
CA ASP A 313 -1.74 -11.05 2.88
C ASP A 313 -0.46 -11.90 2.81
N PRO A 314 -0.43 -12.97 2.00
CA PRO A 314 0.75 -13.83 1.90
C PRO A 314 1.94 -13.16 1.21
N SER A 315 1.74 -12.05 0.51
CA SER A 315 2.82 -11.24 -0.06
C SER A 315 3.47 -10.30 0.97
N ASP A 316 2.83 -10.13 2.15
CA ASP A 316 3.35 -9.28 3.23
C ASP A 316 4.29 -10.09 4.15
N PRO A 317 5.59 -9.75 4.22
CA PRO A 317 6.53 -10.37 5.16
C PRO A 317 6.06 -10.29 6.61
N ASP A 318 5.27 -9.26 6.96
CA ASP A 318 4.76 -9.10 8.33
C ASP A 318 3.65 -10.11 8.67
N PHE A 319 2.90 -10.57 7.68
CA PHE A 319 1.96 -11.68 7.87
C PHE A 319 2.69 -12.93 8.39
N TRP A 320 3.78 -13.34 7.73
CA TRP A 320 4.56 -14.52 8.11
C TRP A 320 5.26 -14.35 9.46
N ALA A 321 5.75 -13.16 9.77
CA ALA A 321 6.31 -12.86 11.09
C ALA A 321 5.27 -12.97 12.22
N ARG A 322 3.97 -12.89 11.91
CA ARG A 322 2.84 -13.07 12.84
C ARG A 322 2.29 -14.48 12.84
N ALA A 323 2.13 -15.07 11.67
CA ALA A 323 1.71 -16.44 11.47
C ALA A 323 2.88 -17.36 11.85
N ARG A 324 3.03 -17.68 13.12
CA ARG A 324 4.05 -18.64 13.56
C ARG A 324 3.82 -19.96 12.84
N PRO A 325 4.71 -20.39 11.94
CA PRO A 325 4.56 -21.69 11.33
C PRO A 325 4.63 -22.74 12.43
N THR A 326 3.54 -23.45 12.65
CA THR A 326 3.47 -24.52 13.65
C THR A 326 4.28 -25.76 13.25
N GLY A 327 4.98 -25.70 12.11
CA GLY A 327 5.68 -26.85 11.51
C GLY A 327 4.72 -27.95 10.98
N LYS A 328 3.41 -27.78 11.17
CA LYS A 328 2.38 -28.73 10.73
C LYS A 328 1.89 -28.46 9.29
N MET A 329 2.06 -27.24 8.80
CA MET A 329 1.60 -26.86 7.48
C MET A 329 2.37 -27.60 6.38
N ARG A 330 1.65 -28.28 5.50
CA ARG A 330 2.17 -29.15 4.44
C ARG A 330 1.89 -28.62 3.05
N LEU A 331 0.78 -27.87 2.89
CA LEU A 331 0.33 -27.38 1.61
C LEU A 331 -0.08 -25.90 1.72
N ALA A 332 0.46 -25.07 0.83
CA ALA A 332 0.05 -23.70 0.60
C ALA A 332 -0.55 -23.58 -0.80
N MET A 333 -1.81 -23.19 -0.90
CA MET A 333 -2.51 -23.01 -2.18
C MET A 333 -2.71 -21.51 -2.45
N LEU A 334 -2.09 -21.00 -3.51
CA LEU A 334 -2.17 -19.60 -3.93
C LEU A 334 -3.28 -19.47 -4.99
N ALA A 335 -4.46 -18.98 -4.58
CA ALA A 335 -5.63 -18.79 -5.40
C ALA A 335 -5.95 -17.29 -5.59
N ILE A 336 -4.92 -16.44 -5.59
CA ILE A 336 -5.06 -14.98 -5.72
C ILE A 336 -5.30 -14.65 -7.20
N PRO A 337 -6.28 -13.77 -7.54
CA PRO A 337 -6.64 -13.51 -8.94
C PRO A 337 -5.52 -12.86 -9.79
N ARG A 338 -4.53 -12.22 -9.16
CA ARG A 338 -3.42 -11.55 -9.85
C ARG A 338 -2.16 -12.40 -9.81
N GLN A 339 -1.61 -12.72 -10.98
CA GLN A 339 -0.36 -13.47 -11.14
C GLN A 339 0.78 -12.89 -10.32
N THR A 340 1.02 -11.59 -10.43
CA THR A 340 2.10 -10.92 -9.70
C THR A 340 1.99 -11.11 -8.18
N ALA A 341 0.78 -11.20 -7.66
CA ALA A 341 0.56 -11.44 -6.24
C ALA A 341 0.85 -12.91 -5.86
N ASN A 342 0.50 -13.88 -6.71
CA ASN A 342 0.86 -15.28 -6.52
C ASN A 342 2.38 -15.47 -6.55
N LEU A 343 3.07 -14.80 -7.48
CA LEU A 343 4.52 -14.86 -7.62
C LEU A 343 5.24 -14.31 -6.38
N VAL A 344 4.86 -13.10 -5.93
CA VAL A 344 5.42 -12.49 -4.72
C VAL A 344 5.11 -13.33 -3.48
N ALA A 345 3.87 -13.85 -3.36
CA ALA A 345 3.48 -14.73 -2.26
C ALA A 345 4.31 -16.02 -2.24
N ALA A 346 4.53 -16.67 -3.38
CA ALA A 346 5.35 -17.89 -3.47
C ALA A 346 6.80 -17.63 -3.02
N GLN A 347 7.41 -16.56 -3.52
CA GLN A 347 8.75 -16.14 -3.11
C GLN A 347 8.84 -15.89 -1.61
N GLN A 348 7.83 -15.20 -1.05
CA GLN A 348 7.78 -14.87 0.38
C GLN A 348 7.62 -16.14 1.23
N VAL A 349 6.71 -17.04 0.86
CA VAL A 349 6.51 -18.33 1.55
C VAL A 349 7.81 -19.13 1.61
N ARG A 350 8.56 -19.21 0.49
CA ARG A 350 9.86 -19.91 0.42
C ARG A 350 10.94 -19.21 1.23
N SER A 351 11.00 -17.87 1.18
CA SER A 351 12.00 -17.10 1.94
C SER A 351 11.86 -17.25 3.46
N GLU A 352 10.65 -17.52 3.94
CA GLU A 352 10.35 -17.81 5.35
C GLU A 352 10.63 -19.27 5.74
N GLY A 353 11.22 -20.06 4.84
CA GLY A 353 11.66 -21.43 5.12
C GLY A 353 10.57 -22.50 5.03
N PHE A 354 9.45 -22.21 4.38
CA PHE A 354 8.40 -23.21 4.17
C PHE A 354 8.90 -24.33 3.25
N ALA A 355 8.97 -25.55 3.78
CA ALA A 355 9.44 -26.75 3.07
C ALA A 355 8.30 -27.60 2.49
N GLY A 356 7.03 -27.24 2.74
CA GLY A 356 5.86 -27.95 2.20
C GLY A 356 5.63 -27.63 0.72
N THR A 357 4.58 -28.23 0.17
CA THR A 357 4.18 -28.03 -1.23
C THR A 357 3.49 -26.68 -1.41
N ILE A 358 3.85 -25.95 -2.46
CA ILE A 358 3.16 -24.73 -2.91
C ILE A 358 2.47 -25.04 -4.23
N ALA A 359 1.15 -24.92 -4.25
CA ALA A 359 0.34 -24.98 -5.45
C ALA A 359 -0.16 -23.57 -5.80
N ALA A 360 -0.12 -23.17 -7.05
CA ALA A 360 -0.59 -21.86 -7.47
C ALA A 360 -1.45 -21.93 -8.74
N THR A 361 -2.37 -20.99 -8.90
CA THR A 361 -3.13 -20.83 -10.11
C THR A 361 -2.46 -19.82 -11.05
N ALA A 362 -2.41 -20.14 -12.33
CA ALA A 362 -2.04 -19.27 -13.44
C ALA A 362 -3.27 -19.01 -14.31
N LEU A 363 -3.36 -17.83 -14.92
CA LEU A 363 -4.40 -17.53 -15.91
C LEU A 363 -3.97 -17.97 -17.32
N PHE A 364 -2.65 -17.88 -17.60
CA PHE A 364 -2.06 -18.19 -18.90
C PHE A 364 -0.88 -19.17 -18.73
N ASP A 365 -0.59 -19.94 -19.78
CA ASP A 365 0.50 -20.95 -19.77
C ASP A 365 1.89 -20.33 -19.68
N ASP A 366 2.08 -19.12 -20.20
CA ASP A 366 3.32 -18.36 -20.13
C ASP A 366 3.67 -17.85 -18.72
N GLU A 367 2.70 -17.86 -17.79
CA GLU A 367 2.90 -17.52 -16.38
C GLU A 367 3.49 -18.67 -15.54
N ILE A 368 3.32 -19.90 -15.99
CA ILE A 368 3.73 -21.11 -15.24
C ILE A 368 5.24 -21.13 -14.97
N PRO A 369 6.12 -20.88 -15.95
CA PRO A 369 7.57 -20.89 -15.70
C PRO A 369 8.03 -19.91 -14.64
N ASP A 370 7.43 -18.72 -14.59
CA ASP A 370 7.75 -17.70 -13.60
C ASP A 370 7.34 -18.13 -12.18
N LEU A 371 6.18 -18.78 -12.04
CA LEU A 371 5.70 -19.32 -10.78
C LEU A 371 6.58 -20.48 -10.28
N GLU A 372 6.99 -21.38 -11.17
CA GLU A 372 7.90 -22.48 -10.83
C GLU A 372 9.28 -21.93 -10.40
N GLN A 373 9.80 -20.93 -11.10
CA GLN A 373 11.04 -20.26 -10.73
C GLN A 373 10.93 -19.54 -9.37
N ALA A 374 9.74 -19.05 -9.01
CA ALA A 374 9.47 -18.46 -7.70
C ALA A 374 9.33 -19.50 -6.56
N GLY A 375 9.41 -20.81 -6.89
CA GLY A 375 9.36 -21.90 -5.92
C GLY A 375 8.00 -22.56 -5.76
N VAL A 376 7.09 -22.39 -6.73
CA VAL A 376 5.83 -23.15 -6.81
C VAL A 376 6.15 -24.56 -7.30
N ASP A 377 5.63 -25.58 -6.60
CA ASP A 377 5.85 -26.99 -6.98
C ASP A 377 4.83 -27.46 -8.02
N ALA A 378 3.64 -26.86 -8.04
CA ALA A 378 2.58 -27.20 -8.98
C ALA A 378 1.79 -25.94 -9.37
N ALA A 379 1.91 -25.52 -10.62
CA ALA A 379 1.15 -24.42 -11.19
C ALA A 379 0.04 -24.97 -12.12
N PHE A 380 -1.18 -24.47 -11.95
CA PHE A 380 -2.36 -24.94 -12.69
C PHE A 380 -2.93 -23.78 -13.52
N ASN A 381 -3.04 -23.99 -14.84
CA ASN A 381 -3.78 -23.05 -15.69
C ASN A 381 -5.27 -23.19 -15.42
N PHE A 382 -5.85 -22.14 -14.82
CA PHE A 382 -7.26 -22.11 -14.43
C PHE A 382 -8.22 -22.34 -15.61
N TYR A 383 -7.95 -21.75 -16.78
CA TYR A 383 -8.83 -21.87 -17.94
C TYR A 383 -8.75 -23.25 -18.57
N ASN A 384 -7.58 -23.86 -18.63
CA ASN A 384 -7.40 -25.22 -19.17
C ASN A 384 -8.09 -26.25 -18.29
N GLU A 385 -7.92 -26.16 -16.97
CA GLU A 385 -8.57 -27.07 -16.02
C GLU A 385 -10.10 -26.89 -16.02
N ALA A 386 -10.59 -25.65 -16.06
CA ALA A 386 -12.01 -25.37 -16.17
C ALA A 386 -12.59 -25.90 -17.49
N GLY A 387 -11.86 -25.77 -18.59
CA GLY A 387 -12.24 -26.30 -19.91
C GLY A 387 -12.32 -27.83 -19.92
N LEU A 388 -11.32 -28.51 -19.37
CA LEU A 388 -11.30 -29.96 -19.21
C LEU A 388 -12.46 -30.46 -18.32
N GLY A 389 -12.67 -29.79 -17.18
CA GLY A 389 -13.78 -30.12 -16.28
C GLY A 389 -15.14 -29.95 -16.94
N PHE A 390 -15.32 -28.86 -17.70
CA PHE A 390 -16.56 -28.64 -18.46
C PHE A 390 -16.77 -29.70 -19.54
N ALA A 391 -15.73 -30.07 -20.29
CA ALA A 391 -15.80 -31.10 -21.34
C ALA A 391 -16.15 -32.45 -20.75
N ASN A 392 -15.52 -32.87 -19.63
CA ASN A 392 -15.81 -34.13 -18.94
C ASN A 392 -17.24 -34.17 -18.45
N HIS A 393 -17.74 -33.10 -17.83
CA HIS A 393 -19.11 -33.03 -17.34
C HIS A 393 -20.16 -33.10 -18.48
N ALA A 394 -19.87 -32.43 -19.60
CA ALA A 394 -20.72 -32.48 -20.79
C ALA A 394 -20.73 -33.88 -21.39
N SER A 395 -19.58 -34.59 -21.43
CA SER A 395 -19.46 -35.96 -21.93
C SER A 395 -20.25 -36.95 -21.08
N GLU A 396 -20.16 -36.83 -19.75
CA GLU A 396 -20.98 -37.64 -18.83
C GLU A 396 -22.49 -37.47 -19.04
N LEU A 397 -22.93 -36.23 -19.28
CA LEU A 397 -24.35 -35.95 -19.57
C LEU A 397 -24.77 -36.54 -20.91
N LEU A 398 -23.90 -36.52 -21.92
CA LEU A 398 -24.15 -37.13 -23.21
C LEU A 398 -24.28 -38.66 -23.10
N GLU A 399 -23.32 -39.30 -22.41
CA GLU A 399 -23.37 -40.74 -22.13
C GLU A 399 -24.63 -41.17 -21.37
N LYS A 400 -25.01 -40.44 -20.32
CA LYS A 400 -26.25 -40.68 -19.58
C LYS A 400 -27.51 -40.54 -20.45
N ARG A 401 -27.48 -39.70 -21.48
CA ARG A 401 -28.58 -39.58 -22.46
C ARG A 401 -28.61 -40.72 -23.48
N LEU A 402 -27.44 -41.16 -23.96
CA LEU A 402 -27.30 -42.26 -24.91
C LEU A 402 -27.68 -43.60 -24.28
N LEU A 403 -27.43 -43.76 -22.97
CA LEU A 403 -27.79 -44.98 -22.22
C LEU A 403 -29.27 -45.02 -21.78
N LYS A 404 -30.07 -43.97 -21.93
CA LYS A 404 -31.53 -44.01 -21.74
C LYS A 404 -32.18 -44.52 -22.99
N PRO A 405 -32.86 -45.71 -22.96
CA PRO A 405 -33.56 -46.22 -24.12
C PRO A 405 -34.64 -45.21 -24.54
N HIS A 406 -34.70 -44.94 -25.85
CA HIS A 406 -35.75 -44.13 -26.45
C HIS A 406 -37.12 -44.62 -25.97
N ARG A 407 -37.80 -43.85 -25.14
CA ARG A 407 -39.26 -44.01 -24.97
C ARG A 407 -39.93 -43.53 -26.24
N PRO A 408 -40.64 -44.36 -26.97
CA PRO A 408 -41.38 -43.90 -28.15
C PRO A 408 -42.43 -42.91 -27.67
N LEU A 409 -42.47 -41.74 -28.33
CA LEU A 409 -43.56 -40.79 -28.20
C LEU A 409 -44.88 -41.48 -28.58
N LYS A 410 -45.78 -41.54 -27.60
CA LYS A 410 -47.19 -41.93 -27.86
C LYS A 410 -47.93 -40.69 -28.35
#